data_2d08b4e8106e69dd4f08b5f6abff921f
#
_entry.id   2d08b4e8106e69dd4f08b5f6abff921f
#
_cell.length_a   1.000
_cell.length_b   1.000
_cell.length_c   1.000
_cell.angle_alpha   90.00
_cell.angle_beta   90.00
_cell.angle_gamma   90.00
#
_symmetry.space_group_name_H-M   'P 1'
#
loop_
_entity.id
_entity.type
_entity.pdbx_description
1 polymer ?
#
loop_
_entity_poly.entity_id
_entity_poly.type
_entity_poly.pdbx_seq_one_letter_code
_entity_poly.pdbx_strand_id
1 'polypeptide(L)'
;MAEQKEFFGVKYKEGSLDPKTAQLVFFAVCIAIGHAGGAKRHLDKARECGATEDEIWEAVVYAMRPAAAKVRDLAKEIIAQ
;
A
#
# COMPACT_ATOMS: atom_id res chain seq x y z
N MET A 1 -1.42 -19.21 -9.88
CA MET A 1 -2.73 -19.73 -9.46
C MET A 1 -3.03 -19.31 -8.03
N ALA A 2 -4.26 -18.86 -7.75
CA ALA A 2 -4.61 -18.41 -6.40
C ALA A 2 -4.74 -19.59 -5.44
N GLU A 3 -4.21 -19.42 -4.25
CA GLU A 3 -4.10 -20.47 -3.23
C GLU A 3 -4.78 -20.01 -1.94
N GLN A 4 -5.65 -20.84 -1.39
CA GLN A 4 -6.36 -20.52 -0.15
C GLN A 4 -5.39 -20.44 1.03
N LYS A 5 -5.36 -19.31 1.72
CA LYS A 5 -4.52 -19.09 2.90
C LYS A 5 -5.29 -18.38 3.99
N GLU A 6 -4.70 -18.33 5.15
CA GLU A 6 -5.27 -17.61 6.28
C GLU A 6 -4.18 -16.81 6.99
N PHE A 7 -4.49 -15.59 7.37
CA PHE A 7 -3.58 -14.72 8.11
C PHE A 7 -4.39 -14.00 9.19
N PHE A 8 -4.08 -14.27 10.43
CA PHE A 8 -4.74 -13.68 11.60
C PHE A 8 -6.27 -13.75 11.50
N GLY A 9 -6.80 -14.91 11.08
CA GLY A 9 -8.24 -15.14 10.98
C GLY A 9 -8.86 -14.67 9.65
N VAL A 10 -8.10 -14.00 8.79
CA VAL A 10 -8.60 -13.58 7.47
C VAL A 10 -8.27 -14.65 6.44
N LYS A 11 -9.30 -15.21 5.83
CA LYS A 11 -9.13 -16.20 4.76
C LYS A 11 -9.07 -15.48 3.42
N TYR A 12 -8.09 -15.80 2.62
CA TYR A 12 -7.88 -15.15 1.33
C TYR A 12 -7.26 -16.11 0.33
N LYS A 13 -7.28 -15.74 -0.93
CA LYS A 13 -6.64 -16.51 -2.00
C LYS A 13 -5.41 -15.77 -2.49
N GLU A 14 -4.24 -16.22 -2.05
CA GLU A 14 -2.98 -15.64 -2.47
C GLU A 14 -2.77 -15.84 -3.97
N GLY A 15 -2.29 -14.83 -4.65
CA GLY A 15 -2.12 -14.85 -6.09
C GLY A 15 -3.31 -14.29 -6.86
N SER A 16 -4.36 -13.84 -6.16
CA SER A 16 -5.50 -13.16 -6.81
C SER A 16 -5.07 -11.82 -7.40
N LEU A 17 -4.16 -11.11 -6.72
CA LEU A 17 -3.51 -9.94 -7.30
C LEU A 17 -2.27 -10.40 -8.07
N ASP A 18 -2.02 -9.81 -9.23
CA ASP A 18 -0.79 -10.12 -9.95
C ASP A 18 0.44 -9.69 -9.14
N PRO A 19 1.63 -10.26 -9.40
CA PRO A 19 2.81 -9.99 -8.59
C PRO A 19 3.19 -8.51 -8.50
N LYS A 20 3.11 -7.78 -9.59
CA LYS A 20 3.45 -6.35 -9.60
C LYS A 20 2.50 -5.56 -8.72
N THR A 21 1.20 -5.78 -8.87
CA THR A 21 0.19 -5.10 -8.06
C THR A 21 0.36 -5.43 -6.58
N ALA A 22 0.58 -6.71 -6.25
CA ALA A 22 0.79 -7.12 -4.86
C ALA A 22 1.97 -6.39 -4.24
N GLN A 23 3.09 -6.26 -4.95
CA GLN A 23 4.27 -5.59 -4.43
C GLN A 23 4.05 -4.08 -4.28
N LEU A 24 3.30 -3.46 -5.19
CA LEU A 24 2.95 -2.04 -5.08
C LEU A 24 2.05 -1.79 -3.87
N VAL A 25 1.11 -2.69 -3.59
CA VAL A 25 0.25 -2.60 -2.40
C VAL A 25 1.10 -2.71 -1.13
N PHE A 26 2.00 -3.69 -1.05
CA PHE A 26 2.92 -3.83 0.09
C PHE A 26 3.75 -2.56 0.29
N PHE A 27 4.32 -2.07 -0.79
CA PHE A 27 5.14 -0.86 -0.76
C PHE A 27 4.33 0.33 -0.21
N ALA A 28 3.14 0.56 -0.75
CA ALA A 28 2.29 1.68 -0.33
C ALA A 28 1.93 1.58 1.15
N VAL A 29 1.58 0.39 1.62
CA VAL A 29 1.24 0.18 3.04
C VAL A 29 2.46 0.44 3.92
N CYS A 30 3.64 -0.05 3.53
CA CYS A 30 4.87 0.17 4.29
C CYS A 30 5.22 1.65 4.40
N ILE A 31 5.09 2.40 3.31
CA ILE A 31 5.32 3.85 3.31
C ILE A 31 4.30 4.53 4.24
N ALA A 32 3.04 4.14 4.15
CA ALA A 32 1.97 4.77 4.93
C ALA A 32 2.18 4.61 6.45
N ILE A 33 2.70 3.46 6.88
CA ILE A 33 2.93 3.20 8.30
C ILE A 33 4.36 3.49 8.75
N GLY A 34 5.24 3.92 7.84
CA GLY A 34 6.62 4.26 8.19
C GLY A 34 7.54 3.06 8.37
N HIS A 35 7.23 1.93 7.74
CA HIS A 35 8.07 0.72 7.82
C HIS A 35 9.14 0.75 6.73
N ALA A 36 10.27 1.40 7.03
CA ALA A 36 11.31 1.68 6.04
C ALA A 36 11.90 0.42 5.40
N GLY A 37 12.22 -0.59 6.20
CA GLY A 37 12.80 -1.84 5.69
C GLY A 37 11.88 -2.58 4.75
N GLY A 38 10.59 -2.65 5.10
CA GLY A 38 9.59 -3.27 4.24
C GLY A 38 9.35 -2.47 2.96
N ALA A 39 9.34 -1.14 3.07
CA ALA A 39 9.17 -0.27 1.91
C ALA A 39 10.28 -0.50 0.89
N LYS A 40 11.53 -0.53 1.34
CA LYS A 40 12.67 -0.76 0.45
C LYS A 40 12.60 -2.13 -0.22
N ARG A 41 12.30 -3.18 0.58
CA ARG A 41 12.22 -4.55 0.05
C ARG A 41 11.13 -4.68 -1.00
N HIS A 42 9.94 -4.15 -0.73
CA HIS A 42 8.82 -4.29 -1.65
C HIS A 42 8.94 -3.35 -2.86
N LEU A 43 9.63 -2.22 -2.72
CA LEU A 43 9.97 -1.37 -3.86
C LEU A 43 10.86 -2.14 -4.84
N ASP A 44 11.91 -2.78 -4.31
CA ASP A 44 12.82 -3.57 -5.14
C ASP A 44 12.07 -4.69 -5.86
N LYS A 45 11.19 -5.39 -5.14
CA LYS A 45 10.38 -6.45 -5.72
C LYS A 45 9.40 -5.94 -6.78
N ALA A 46 8.80 -4.78 -6.54
CA ALA A 46 7.90 -4.16 -7.51
C ALA A 46 8.64 -3.87 -8.83
N ARG A 47 9.85 -3.32 -8.72
CA ARG A 47 10.68 -3.05 -9.89
C ARG A 47 11.07 -4.33 -10.62
N GLU A 48 11.41 -5.38 -9.88
CA GLU A 48 11.69 -6.69 -10.46
C GLU A 48 10.49 -7.25 -11.21
N CYS A 49 9.28 -6.95 -10.73
CA CYS A 49 8.03 -7.36 -11.39
C CYS A 49 7.61 -6.42 -12.52
N GLY A 50 8.44 -5.44 -12.88
CA GLY A 50 8.19 -4.56 -14.01
C GLY A 50 7.43 -3.28 -13.69
N ALA A 51 7.33 -2.89 -12.41
CA ALA A 51 6.69 -1.63 -12.06
C ALA A 51 7.50 -0.45 -12.63
N THR A 52 6.81 0.46 -13.28
CA THR A 52 7.41 1.70 -13.78
C THR A 52 7.52 2.71 -12.64
N GLU A 53 8.37 3.72 -12.82
CA GLU A 53 8.46 4.79 -11.83
C GLU A 53 7.14 5.55 -11.70
N ASP A 54 6.40 5.71 -12.80
CA ASP A 54 5.08 6.34 -12.75
C ASP A 54 4.10 5.53 -11.90
N GLU A 55 4.11 4.21 -12.04
CA GLU A 55 3.27 3.33 -11.22
C GLU A 55 3.64 3.41 -9.74
N ILE A 56 4.93 3.47 -9.45
CA ILE A 56 5.42 3.57 -8.07
C ILE A 56 4.95 4.89 -7.45
N TRP A 57 5.08 6.01 -8.16
CA TRP A 57 4.64 7.30 -7.65
C TRP A 57 3.11 7.39 -7.51
N GLU A 58 2.36 6.72 -8.38
CA GLU A 58 0.92 6.63 -8.23
C GLU A 58 0.56 5.89 -6.93
N ALA A 59 1.26 4.80 -6.62
CA ALA A 59 1.08 4.08 -5.37
C ALA A 59 1.36 4.96 -4.15
N VAL A 60 2.39 5.81 -4.23
CA VAL A 60 2.70 6.77 -3.16
C VAL A 60 1.54 7.75 -2.95
N VAL A 61 0.97 8.26 -4.03
CA VAL A 61 -0.19 9.16 -3.94
C VAL A 61 -1.36 8.47 -3.24
N TYR A 62 -1.61 7.21 -3.58
CA TYR A 62 -2.70 6.45 -2.93
C TYR A 62 -2.41 6.19 -1.45
N ALA A 63 -1.15 6.07 -1.06
CA ALA A 63 -0.77 6.00 0.35
C ALA A 63 -1.02 7.32 1.07
N MET A 64 -0.83 8.44 0.37
CA MET A 64 -1.00 9.78 0.94
C MET A 64 -2.47 10.19 1.11
N ARG A 65 -3.34 9.77 0.19
CA ARG A 65 -4.73 10.26 0.18
C ARG A 65 -5.51 9.99 1.46
N PRO A 66 -5.54 8.76 2.00
CA PRO A 66 -6.23 8.54 3.27
C PRO A 66 -5.63 9.32 4.43
N ALA A 67 -4.32 9.47 4.47
CA ALA A 67 -3.63 10.23 5.50
C ALA A 67 -3.99 11.71 5.42
N ALA A 68 -3.98 12.27 4.22
CA ALA A 68 -4.35 13.67 3.99
C ALA A 68 -5.82 13.91 4.34
N ALA A 69 -6.70 13.00 3.96
CA ALA A 69 -8.12 13.09 4.28
C ALA A 69 -8.35 13.08 5.78
N LYS A 70 -7.65 12.20 6.49
CA LYS A 70 -7.74 12.09 7.95
C LYS A 70 -7.34 13.41 8.62
N VAL A 71 -6.25 14.02 8.18
CA VAL A 71 -5.78 15.30 8.73
C VAL A 71 -6.79 16.41 8.45
N ARG A 72 -7.26 16.51 7.21
CA ARG A 72 -8.24 17.52 6.81
C ARG A 72 -9.54 17.40 7.61
N ASP A 73 -10.05 16.18 7.72
CA ASP A 73 -11.35 15.95 8.36
C ASP A 73 -11.28 16.25 9.86
N LEU A 74 -10.19 15.87 10.52
CA LEU A 74 -9.99 16.21 11.93
C LEU A 74 -9.87 17.73 12.12
N ALA A 75 -9.13 18.40 11.24
CA ALA A 75 -8.99 19.86 11.30
C ALA A 75 -10.35 20.55 11.16
N LYS A 76 -11.17 20.10 10.20
CA LYS A 76 -12.52 20.66 10.01
C LYS A 76 -13.39 20.48 11.25
N GLU A 77 -13.32 19.29 11.87
CA GLU A 77 -14.08 19.01 13.08
C GLU A 77 -13.67 19.93 14.22
N ILE A 78 -12.36 20.08 14.44
CA ILE A 78 -11.83 20.92 15.52
C ILE A 78 -12.13 22.41 15.27
N ILE A 79 -11.93 22.88 14.07
CA ILE A 79 -12.13 24.29 13.72
C ILE A 79 -13.61 24.68 13.81
N ALA A 80 -14.52 23.75 13.50
CA ALA A 80 -15.96 24.00 13.53
C ALA A 80 -16.56 24.10 14.93
N GLN A 81 -15.82 23.72 15.96
CA GLN A 81 -16.30 23.78 17.35
C GLN A 81 -16.43 25.20 17.91
#